data_e2c5ef1e4a3d2c018f026d8e9fdc1dec
#
_entry.id   e2c5ef1e4a3d2c018f026d8e9fdc1dec
#
_cell.length_a   1.000
_cell.length_b   1.000
_cell.length_c   1.000
_cell.angle_alpha   90.00
_cell.angle_beta   90.00
_cell.angle_gamma   90.00
#
_symmetry.space_group_name_H-M   'P 1'
#
loop_
_entity.id
_entity.type
_entity.pdbx_description
1 polymer ?
#
loop_
_entity_poly.entity_id
_entity_poly.type
_entity_poly.pdbx_seq_one_letter_code
_entity_poly.pdbx_strand_id
1 'polypeptide(L)'
;MFQPFKSLLVASLLLGVALTSAVAAEREDVRKAINLVTSVKMPFPESLSRNRAKTERVWLEREGATTGCIRLEDRRWCYDHIAPKGNRAEMLRIRNEPSRGVYIGALHYYIVDYDLDGLIDVGSTTQIEAEDRRRETPIAHVIEFHSRSTKRGEQFQGKFQSMYDEGIQIALKYFGE
;
A
#
# COMPACT_ATOMS: atom_id res chain seq x y z
N MET A 1 19.32 35.79 55.43
CA MET A 1 20.14 35.69 54.21
C MET A 1 19.43 34.73 53.26
N PHE A 2 18.64 35.31 52.37
CA PHE A 2 17.81 34.57 51.37
C PHE A 2 18.60 34.34 50.10
N GLN A 3 18.64 33.12 49.59
CA GLN A 3 18.98 32.87 48.20
C GLN A 3 17.86 32.11 47.50
N PRO A 4 17.53 32.47 46.27
CA PRO A 4 16.35 32.00 45.60
C PRO A 4 16.64 30.74 44.78
N PHE A 5 15.85 29.71 44.99
CA PHE A 5 15.65 28.61 44.07
C PHE A 5 14.78 29.09 42.90
N LYS A 6 15.40 29.50 41.84
CA LYS A 6 14.72 29.68 40.53
C LYS A 6 15.59 29.08 39.45
N SER A 7 14.99 28.31 38.59
CA SER A 7 15.52 27.79 37.31
C SER A 7 15.94 26.33 37.31
N LEU A 8 14.96 25.43 37.40
CA LEU A 8 15.14 24.02 36.94
C LEU A 8 13.82 23.37 36.54
N LEU A 9 12.96 24.11 35.84
CA LEU A 9 11.64 23.59 35.43
C LEU A 9 11.23 23.97 34.02
N VAL A 10 12.17 24.14 33.11
CA VAL A 10 11.85 24.47 31.69
C VAL A 10 12.53 23.54 30.69
N ALA A 11 13.36 22.61 31.13
CA ALA A 11 14.08 21.71 30.17
C ALA A 11 13.40 20.35 29.89
N SER A 12 12.23 20.08 30.47
CA SER A 12 11.60 18.75 30.35
C SER A 12 10.38 18.71 29.43
N LEU A 13 10.07 19.78 28.69
CA LEU A 13 8.86 19.83 27.85
C LEU A 13 9.13 19.83 26.33
N LEU A 14 10.35 19.58 25.90
CA LEU A 14 10.69 19.58 24.46
C LEU A 14 11.17 18.22 23.93
N LEU A 15 11.10 17.15 24.71
CA LEU A 15 11.50 15.81 24.27
C LEU A 15 10.34 14.83 24.05
N GLY A 16 9.11 15.31 23.95
CA GLY A 16 7.91 14.47 23.92
C GLY A 16 7.11 14.49 22.62
N VAL A 17 7.58 15.06 21.52
CA VAL A 17 6.82 15.13 20.26
C VAL A 17 7.69 14.74 19.06
N ALA A 18 8.52 13.74 19.22
CA ALA A 18 9.01 12.96 18.08
C ALA A 18 8.17 11.68 17.95
N LEU A 19 6.87 11.81 18.07
CA LEU A 19 5.92 10.80 17.65
C LEU A 19 5.81 10.89 16.13
N THR A 20 6.52 9.99 15.44
CA THR A 20 6.17 9.37 14.17
C THR A 20 4.87 9.93 13.56
N SER A 21 4.96 11.13 13.01
CA SER A 21 4.07 11.51 11.93
C SER A 21 4.49 10.59 10.78
N ALA A 22 3.81 9.46 10.60
CA ALA A 22 3.75 8.84 9.31
C ALA A 22 3.27 9.97 8.39
N VAL A 23 4.19 10.50 7.61
CA VAL A 23 3.88 11.57 6.68
C VAL A 23 2.99 10.90 5.65
N ALA A 24 1.69 11.20 5.68
CA ALA A 24 0.78 10.72 4.67
C ALA A 24 1.32 11.13 3.29
N ALA A 25 1.20 10.26 2.30
CA ALA A 25 1.58 10.57 0.94
C ALA A 25 0.85 11.84 0.51
N GLU A 26 1.57 12.80 -0.06
CA GLU A 26 0.94 14.02 -0.54
C GLU A 26 -0.04 13.66 -1.68
N ARG A 27 -1.18 14.33 -1.72
CA ARG A 27 -2.21 14.11 -2.74
C ARG A 27 -1.67 14.25 -4.16
N GLU A 28 -0.69 15.14 -4.36
CA GLU A 28 0.00 15.31 -5.63
C GLU A 28 0.80 14.07 -6.01
N ASP A 29 1.53 13.48 -5.07
CA ASP A 29 2.30 12.26 -5.30
C ASP A 29 1.40 11.06 -5.64
N VAL A 30 0.24 10.95 -4.98
CA VAL A 30 -0.77 9.92 -5.32
C VAL A 30 -1.24 10.07 -6.76
N ARG A 31 -1.59 11.28 -7.18
CA ARG A 31 -2.02 11.57 -8.55
C ARG A 31 -0.92 11.31 -9.57
N LYS A 32 0.29 11.70 -9.26
CA LYS A 32 1.46 11.45 -10.09
C LYS A 32 1.72 9.95 -10.24
N ALA A 33 1.67 9.18 -9.15
CA ALA A 33 1.81 7.74 -9.18
C ALA A 33 0.72 7.08 -10.06
N ILE A 34 -0.54 7.48 -9.93
CA ILE A 34 -1.64 6.99 -10.77
C ILE A 34 -1.35 7.29 -12.25
N ASN A 35 -0.98 8.51 -12.59
CA ASN A 35 -0.68 8.91 -13.95
C ASN A 35 0.47 8.06 -14.54
N LEU A 36 1.52 7.82 -13.77
CA LEU A 36 2.64 6.98 -14.19
C LEU A 36 2.20 5.53 -14.41
N VAL A 37 1.49 4.95 -13.47
CA VAL A 37 0.99 3.56 -13.58
C VAL A 37 0.05 3.40 -14.77
N THR A 38 -0.82 4.38 -15.05
CA THR A 38 -1.82 4.30 -16.12
C THR A 38 -1.28 4.68 -17.49
N SER A 39 -0.19 5.46 -17.56
CA SER A 39 0.38 5.92 -18.83
C SER A 39 1.21 4.86 -19.54
N VAL A 40 1.76 3.91 -18.83
CA VAL A 40 2.65 2.89 -19.39
C VAL A 40 1.83 1.74 -19.96
N LYS A 41 1.50 1.84 -21.23
CA LYS A 41 0.89 0.75 -22.02
C LYS A 41 1.98 -0.22 -22.44
N MET A 42 2.21 -1.27 -21.66
CA MET A 42 3.00 -2.40 -22.14
C MET A 42 2.09 -3.52 -22.59
N PRO A 43 2.36 -4.13 -23.75
CA PRO A 43 1.65 -5.34 -24.11
C PRO A 43 1.91 -6.39 -23.01
N PHE A 44 0.86 -7.08 -22.61
CA PHE A 44 0.95 -8.18 -21.68
C PHE A 44 1.94 -9.20 -22.23
N PRO A 45 3.08 -9.48 -21.60
CA PRO A 45 3.96 -10.52 -22.10
C PRO A 45 3.27 -11.86 -21.87
N GLU A 46 2.96 -12.55 -22.94
CA GLU A 46 2.33 -13.90 -22.91
C GLU A 46 3.19 -14.94 -22.18
N SER A 47 4.43 -14.62 -21.90
CA SER A 47 5.30 -15.47 -21.12
C SER A 47 6.11 -14.66 -20.12
N LEU A 48 5.71 -14.69 -18.87
CA LEU A 48 6.56 -14.38 -17.75
C LEU A 48 7.66 -15.44 -17.68
N SER A 49 8.73 -15.24 -18.44
CA SER A 49 9.85 -16.17 -18.43
C SER A 49 10.45 -16.21 -17.03
N ARG A 50 10.57 -17.43 -16.49
CA ARG A 50 10.99 -17.73 -15.12
C ARG A 50 12.38 -17.20 -14.72
N ASN A 51 13.13 -16.62 -15.63
CA ASN A 51 14.54 -16.22 -15.45
C ASN A 51 14.82 -14.73 -15.69
N ARG A 52 13.82 -13.84 -15.61
CA ARG A 52 14.04 -12.43 -15.91
C ARG A 52 14.24 -11.58 -14.66
N ALA A 53 15.01 -10.52 -14.90
CA ALA A 53 15.43 -9.42 -14.07
C ALA A 53 14.71 -9.27 -12.71
N LYS A 54 15.40 -8.83 -11.68
CA LYS A 54 14.89 -8.56 -10.33
C LYS A 54 13.67 -7.62 -10.32
N THR A 55 13.48 -6.86 -11.40
CA THR A 55 12.38 -5.91 -11.58
C THR A 55 11.60 -6.26 -12.85
N GLU A 56 10.30 -6.47 -12.73
CA GLU A 56 9.43 -6.80 -13.85
C GLU A 56 8.13 -6.00 -13.75
N ARG A 57 7.77 -5.35 -14.86
CA ARG A 57 6.55 -4.54 -14.99
C ARG A 57 5.49 -5.33 -15.75
N VAL A 58 4.29 -5.38 -15.21
CA VAL A 58 3.15 -6.08 -15.79
C VAL A 58 1.94 -5.17 -15.79
N TRP A 59 1.27 -5.04 -16.92
CA TRP A 59 0.03 -4.27 -17.04
C TRP A 59 -1.15 -5.14 -17.39
N LEU A 60 -2.28 -4.85 -16.80
CA LEU A 60 -3.55 -5.44 -17.13
C LEU A 60 -4.59 -4.32 -17.15
N GLU A 61 -5.22 -4.12 -18.29
CA GLU A 61 -6.36 -3.21 -18.42
C GLU A 61 -7.65 -4.03 -18.43
N ARG A 62 -8.57 -3.66 -17.53
CA ARG A 62 -9.92 -4.21 -17.49
C ARG A 62 -10.91 -3.07 -17.58
N GLU A 63 -12.14 -3.32 -18.00
CA GLU A 63 -13.17 -2.31 -18.11
C GLU A 63 -13.31 -1.48 -16.83
N GLY A 64 -12.97 -0.19 -16.91
CA GLY A 64 -13.02 0.78 -15.83
C GLY A 64 -11.96 0.63 -14.74
N ALA A 65 -10.94 -0.21 -14.93
CA ALA A 65 -9.80 -0.34 -14.03
C ALA A 65 -8.50 -0.55 -14.80
N THR A 66 -7.45 0.14 -14.39
CA THR A 66 -6.10 -0.09 -14.89
C THR A 66 -5.26 -0.69 -13.77
N THR A 67 -4.62 -1.82 -14.04
CA THR A 67 -3.74 -2.48 -13.08
C THR A 67 -2.31 -2.45 -13.61
N GLY A 68 -1.41 -1.82 -12.86
CA GLY A 68 0.04 -1.90 -13.07
C GLY A 68 0.70 -2.67 -11.93
N CYS A 69 1.60 -3.59 -12.24
CA CYS A 69 2.35 -4.31 -11.21
C CYS A 69 3.85 -4.16 -11.45
N ILE A 70 4.60 -4.11 -10.35
CA ILE A 70 6.06 -4.18 -10.37
C ILE A 70 6.52 -5.26 -9.39
N ARG A 71 7.46 -6.08 -9.83
CA ARG A 71 8.10 -7.08 -8.98
C ARG A 71 9.43 -6.54 -8.50
N LEU A 72 9.61 -6.51 -7.19
CA LEU A 72 10.85 -6.16 -6.52
C LEU A 72 11.26 -7.34 -5.64
N GLU A 73 12.34 -8.01 -5.99
CA GLU A 73 12.84 -9.19 -5.28
C GLU A 73 11.80 -10.30 -5.11
N ASP A 74 11.33 -10.52 -3.88
CA ASP A 74 10.37 -11.55 -3.51
C ASP A 74 8.93 -11.04 -3.39
N ARG A 75 8.71 -9.74 -3.56
CA ARG A 75 7.41 -9.08 -3.46
C ARG A 75 6.97 -8.50 -4.79
N ARG A 76 5.65 -8.45 -4.98
CA ARG A 76 4.98 -7.80 -6.09
C ARG A 76 4.06 -6.72 -5.56
N TRP A 77 4.22 -5.51 -6.08
CA TRP A 77 3.37 -4.37 -5.81
C TRP A 77 2.46 -4.16 -7.01
N CYS A 78 1.15 -4.22 -6.80
CA CYS A 78 0.16 -4.00 -7.84
C CYS A 78 -0.71 -2.81 -7.47
N TYR A 79 -0.94 -1.95 -8.46
CA TYR A 79 -1.70 -0.71 -8.35
C TYR A 79 -2.94 -0.84 -9.23
N ASP A 80 -4.10 -0.87 -8.62
CA ASP A 80 -5.36 -0.87 -9.33
C ASP A 80 -5.98 0.51 -9.22
N HIS A 81 -5.91 1.30 -10.28
CA HIS A 81 -6.63 2.56 -10.38
C HIS A 81 -8.02 2.27 -10.94
N ILE A 82 -9.04 2.69 -10.24
CA ILE A 82 -10.43 2.56 -10.63
C ILE A 82 -10.98 3.95 -10.89
N ALA A 83 -11.22 4.26 -12.16
CA ALA A 83 -11.79 5.53 -12.58
C ALA A 83 -13.21 5.72 -12.04
N PRO A 84 -13.65 6.96 -11.80
CA PRO A 84 -15.01 7.25 -11.37
C PRO A 84 -16.02 6.77 -12.40
N LYS A 85 -17.10 6.11 -11.96
CA LYS A 85 -18.19 5.67 -12.83
C LYS A 85 -19.54 5.81 -12.13
N GLY A 86 -20.41 6.68 -12.66
CA GLY A 86 -21.68 7.00 -12.01
C GLY A 86 -21.45 7.60 -10.62
N ASN A 87 -22.00 7.00 -9.57
CA ASN A 87 -21.84 7.43 -8.19
C ASN A 87 -20.59 6.83 -7.50
N ARG A 88 -19.78 6.05 -8.22
CA ARG A 88 -18.55 5.49 -7.66
C ARG A 88 -17.46 6.56 -7.71
N ALA A 89 -16.86 6.82 -6.56
CA ALA A 89 -15.68 7.66 -6.47
C ALA A 89 -14.47 7.01 -7.17
N GLU A 90 -13.53 7.84 -7.58
CA GLU A 90 -12.21 7.39 -8.00
C GLU A 90 -11.49 6.76 -6.80
N MET A 91 -10.73 5.69 -7.02
CA MET A 91 -9.95 5.07 -5.95
C MET A 91 -8.64 4.50 -6.45
N LEU A 92 -7.67 4.44 -5.55
CA LEU A 92 -6.43 3.69 -5.71
C LEU A 92 -6.42 2.52 -4.72
N ARG A 93 -6.09 1.35 -5.24
CA ARG A 93 -5.87 0.15 -4.46
C ARG A 93 -4.46 -0.35 -4.68
N ILE A 94 -3.72 -0.51 -3.60
CA ILE A 94 -2.38 -1.07 -3.61
C ILE A 94 -2.42 -2.47 -2.99
N ARG A 95 -1.83 -3.44 -3.70
CA ARG A 95 -1.62 -4.80 -3.21
C ARG A 95 -0.14 -5.09 -3.13
N ASN A 96 0.30 -5.61 -2.01
CA ASN A 96 1.65 -6.11 -1.84
C ASN A 96 1.57 -7.60 -1.52
N GLU A 97 2.08 -8.43 -2.41
CA GLU A 97 1.92 -9.88 -2.37
C GLU A 97 3.24 -10.59 -2.74
N PRO A 98 3.44 -11.86 -2.38
CA PRO A 98 4.60 -12.62 -2.81
C PRO A 98 4.71 -12.67 -4.33
N SER A 99 5.92 -12.48 -4.87
CA SER A 99 6.17 -12.49 -6.32
C SER A 99 6.10 -13.88 -6.95
N ARG A 100 6.20 -14.93 -6.15
CA ARG A 100 6.17 -16.33 -6.59
C ARG A 100 5.06 -17.07 -5.88
N GLY A 101 3.98 -17.30 -6.62
CA GLY A 101 2.90 -18.20 -6.22
C GLY A 101 2.26 -17.90 -4.86
N VAL A 102 1.22 -18.65 -4.58
CA VAL A 102 0.55 -18.66 -3.28
C VAL A 102 1.12 -19.82 -2.49
N TYR A 103 1.67 -19.56 -1.32
CA TYR A 103 2.18 -20.60 -0.44
C TYR A 103 1.64 -20.40 0.99
N ILE A 104 1.55 -21.48 1.74
CA ILE A 104 1.08 -21.46 3.14
C ILE A 104 1.96 -20.53 3.96
N GLY A 105 1.33 -19.67 4.76
CA GLY A 105 2.00 -18.63 5.53
C GLY A 105 2.28 -17.33 4.78
N ALA A 106 2.02 -17.29 3.47
CA ALA A 106 2.21 -16.06 2.69
C ALA A 106 1.29 -14.94 3.16
N LEU A 107 1.86 -13.75 3.30
CA LEU A 107 1.13 -12.53 3.67
C LEU A 107 0.83 -11.68 2.44
N HIS A 108 -0.43 -11.38 2.27
CA HIS A 108 -0.95 -10.47 1.25
C HIS A 108 -1.45 -9.20 1.93
N TYR A 109 -0.99 -8.06 1.48
CA TYR A 109 -1.45 -6.77 1.96
C TYR A 109 -2.34 -6.11 0.92
N TYR A 110 -3.41 -5.50 1.40
CA TYR A 110 -4.42 -4.85 0.61
C TYR A 110 -4.75 -3.50 1.23
N ILE A 111 -4.57 -2.43 0.48
CA ILE A 111 -4.66 -1.06 0.97
C ILE A 111 -5.47 -0.25 -0.03
N VAL A 112 -6.42 0.54 0.45
CA VAL A 112 -7.31 1.34 -0.39
C VAL A 112 -7.40 2.76 0.11
N ASP A 113 -7.31 3.69 -0.82
CA ASP A 113 -7.60 5.11 -0.69
C ASP A 113 -8.77 5.42 -1.66
N TYR A 114 -9.96 5.72 -1.11
CA TYR A 114 -11.20 5.89 -1.88
C TYR A 114 -11.38 7.28 -2.49
N ASP A 115 -10.74 8.29 -1.95
CA ASP A 115 -10.89 9.68 -2.38
C ASP A 115 -9.58 10.32 -2.85
N LEU A 116 -8.51 9.55 -2.86
CA LEU A 116 -7.17 9.94 -3.29
C LEU A 116 -6.64 11.14 -2.49
N ASP A 117 -6.97 11.18 -1.19
CA ASP A 117 -6.50 12.23 -0.29
C ASP A 117 -5.11 11.95 0.29
N GLY A 118 -4.54 10.78 0.01
CA GLY A 118 -3.24 10.34 0.50
C GLY A 118 -3.32 9.60 1.83
N LEU A 119 -4.52 9.48 2.41
CA LEU A 119 -4.76 8.73 3.63
C LEU A 119 -5.49 7.44 3.32
N ILE A 120 -5.08 6.37 3.97
CA ILE A 120 -5.74 5.08 3.77
C ILE A 120 -7.15 5.08 4.38
N ASP A 121 -8.10 4.54 3.64
CA ASP A 121 -9.45 4.28 4.12
C ASP A 121 -9.61 2.85 4.65
N VAL A 122 -8.98 1.89 3.97
CA VAL A 122 -9.02 0.47 4.34
C VAL A 122 -7.65 -0.15 4.18
N GLY A 123 -7.25 -0.94 5.17
CA GLY A 123 -6.05 -1.77 5.13
C GLY A 123 -6.36 -3.17 5.64
N SER A 124 -5.79 -4.19 5.02
CA SER A 124 -5.88 -5.57 5.52
C SER A 124 -4.62 -6.37 5.24
N THR A 125 -4.30 -7.26 6.18
CA THR A 125 -3.33 -8.34 5.98
C THR A 125 -4.07 -9.66 5.94
N THR A 126 -3.89 -10.40 4.88
CA THR A 126 -4.46 -11.73 4.71
C THR A 126 -3.35 -12.76 4.71
N GLN A 127 -3.49 -13.80 5.49
CA GLN A 127 -2.56 -14.93 5.53
C GLN A 127 -3.17 -16.14 4.82
N ILE A 128 -2.37 -16.80 4.01
CA ILE A 128 -2.76 -18.06 3.36
C ILE A 128 -2.49 -19.20 4.33
N GLU A 129 -3.53 -19.94 4.73
CA GLU A 129 -3.42 -21.03 5.70
C GLU A 129 -3.31 -22.40 5.06
N ALA A 130 -4.00 -22.61 3.94
CA ALA A 130 -4.01 -23.90 3.25
C ALA A 130 -4.30 -23.73 1.77
N GLU A 131 -3.85 -24.70 0.97
CA GLU A 131 -4.33 -24.89 -0.40
C GLU A 131 -5.51 -25.87 -0.39
N ASP A 132 -6.69 -25.39 -0.76
CA ASP A 132 -7.81 -26.31 -1.01
C ASP A 132 -7.67 -26.89 -2.42
N ARG A 133 -7.03 -28.06 -2.51
CA ARG A 133 -6.84 -28.77 -3.78
C ARG A 133 -8.14 -29.12 -4.51
N ARG A 134 -9.30 -29.09 -3.82
CA ARG A 134 -10.60 -29.35 -4.42
C ARG A 134 -11.23 -28.12 -5.06
N ARG A 135 -10.84 -26.93 -4.62
CA ARG A 135 -11.46 -25.66 -5.06
C ARG A 135 -10.56 -24.80 -5.92
N GLU A 136 -9.30 -25.19 -6.13
CA GLU A 136 -8.28 -24.39 -6.83
C GLU A 136 -8.07 -23.00 -6.21
N THR A 137 -8.62 -22.75 -5.03
CA THR A 137 -8.55 -21.48 -4.32
C THR A 137 -7.89 -21.66 -2.96
N PRO A 138 -6.95 -20.78 -2.61
CA PRO A 138 -6.32 -20.83 -1.30
C PRO A 138 -7.33 -20.47 -0.20
N ILE A 139 -7.25 -21.14 0.94
CA ILE A 139 -7.93 -20.71 2.15
C ILE A 139 -7.11 -19.58 2.76
N ALA A 140 -7.72 -18.43 2.91
CA ALA A 140 -7.06 -17.22 3.38
C ALA A 140 -7.87 -16.57 4.50
N HIS A 141 -7.19 -16.11 5.54
CA HIS A 141 -7.79 -15.41 6.67
C HIS A 141 -7.25 -14.00 6.81
N VAL A 142 -8.14 -13.06 7.08
CA VAL A 142 -7.75 -11.69 7.44
C VAL A 142 -7.26 -11.69 8.88
N ILE A 143 -5.98 -11.45 9.09
CA ILE A 143 -5.35 -11.42 10.41
C ILE A 143 -5.22 -10.02 10.99
N GLU A 144 -5.20 -9.00 10.15
CA GLU A 144 -5.19 -7.60 10.54
C GLU A 144 -6.15 -6.83 9.62
N PHE A 145 -6.88 -5.88 10.19
CA PHE A 145 -7.81 -5.05 9.43
C PHE A 145 -7.89 -3.66 10.03
N HIS A 146 -7.93 -2.66 9.16
CA HIS A 146 -8.20 -1.27 9.51
C HIS A 146 -9.29 -0.70 8.61
N SER A 147 -10.15 0.16 9.16
CA SER A 147 -11.11 0.94 8.39
C SER A 147 -11.27 2.32 9.04
N ARG A 148 -10.97 3.36 8.27
CA ARG A 148 -11.08 4.75 8.69
C ARG A 148 -12.54 5.12 8.98
N SER A 149 -13.48 4.70 8.17
CA SER A 149 -14.89 5.04 8.30
C SER A 149 -15.57 4.45 9.54
N THR A 150 -15.13 3.30 10.01
CA THR A 150 -15.69 2.60 11.18
C THR A 150 -14.82 2.69 12.41
N LYS A 151 -13.65 3.31 12.30
CA LYS A 151 -12.58 3.35 13.33
C LYS A 151 -12.17 1.96 13.84
N ARG A 152 -12.43 0.93 13.02
CA ARG A 152 -12.05 -0.43 13.35
C ARG A 152 -10.58 -0.66 13.07
N GLY A 153 -9.84 -1.20 14.05
CA GLY A 153 -8.43 -1.53 13.89
C GLY A 153 -7.52 -0.30 13.84
N GLU A 154 -7.82 0.75 14.60
CA GLU A 154 -7.01 1.98 14.65
C GLU A 154 -5.54 1.71 14.96
N GLN A 155 -5.23 0.67 15.77
CA GLN A 155 -3.86 0.26 16.07
C GLN A 155 -3.06 -0.15 14.81
N PHE A 156 -3.71 -0.51 13.73
CA PHE A 156 -3.06 -0.88 12.47
C PHE A 156 -2.96 0.26 11.46
N GLN A 157 -3.59 1.41 11.73
CA GLN A 157 -3.60 2.55 10.81
C GLN A 157 -2.19 2.96 10.39
N GLY A 158 -1.29 3.18 11.35
CA GLY A 158 0.07 3.62 11.06
C GLY A 158 0.85 2.60 10.21
N LYS A 159 0.64 1.30 10.44
CA LYS A 159 1.25 0.25 9.64
C LYS A 159 0.81 0.33 8.17
N PHE A 160 -0.50 0.39 7.93
CA PHE A 160 -1.04 0.41 6.58
C PHE A 160 -0.77 1.74 5.88
N GLN A 161 -0.75 2.87 6.61
CA GLN A 161 -0.34 4.15 6.05
C GLN A 161 1.10 4.11 5.57
N SER A 162 2.02 3.61 6.40
CA SER A 162 3.43 3.47 6.02
C SER A 162 3.62 2.58 4.79
N MET A 163 2.86 1.50 4.67
CA MET A 163 2.89 0.64 3.48
C MET A 163 2.30 1.31 2.25
N TYR A 164 1.27 2.14 2.42
CA TYR A 164 0.70 2.94 1.34
C TYR A 164 1.73 3.94 0.82
N ASP A 165 2.34 4.71 1.73
CA ASP A 165 3.37 5.71 1.39
C ASP A 165 4.57 5.05 0.69
N GLU A 166 5.04 3.90 1.18
CA GLU A 166 6.07 3.10 0.51
C GLU A 166 5.63 2.69 -0.90
N GLY A 167 4.39 2.22 -1.05
CA GLY A 167 3.83 1.85 -2.35
C GLY A 167 3.79 3.02 -3.33
N ILE A 168 3.40 4.22 -2.88
CA ILE A 168 3.43 5.43 -3.71
C ILE A 168 4.87 5.77 -4.14
N GLN A 169 5.84 5.73 -3.23
CA GLN A 169 7.24 6.00 -3.57
C GLN A 169 7.82 4.96 -4.56
N ILE A 170 7.44 3.70 -4.42
CA ILE A 170 7.80 2.65 -5.39
C ILE A 170 7.21 2.97 -6.77
N ALA A 171 5.93 3.39 -6.83
CA ALA A 171 5.31 3.77 -8.09
C ALA A 171 6.05 4.95 -8.74
N LEU A 172 6.32 6.02 -8.00
CA LEU A 172 7.02 7.20 -8.49
C LEU A 172 8.41 6.86 -9.02
N LYS A 173 9.14 6.00 -8.32
CA LYS A 173 10.51 5.61 -8.68
C LYS A 173 10.56 4.74 -9.93
N TYR A 174 9.74 3.70 -9.99
CA TYR A 174 9.93 2.64 -10.98
C TYR A 174 9.00 2.74 -12.20
N PHE A 175 7.91 3.48 -12.12
CA PHE A 175 7.06 3.75 -13.29
C PHE A 175 7.41 5.08 -13.95
N GLY A 176 8.20 5.95 -13.28
CA GLY A 176 8.67 7.22 -13.82
C GLY A 176 9.96 7.12 -14.67
N GLU A 177 10.62 5.97 -14.62
CA GLU A 177 11.79 5.63 -15.45
C GLU A 177 11.32 4.93 -16.75
#